data_1263b3633c45a132d2535e53a0e67f0c
#
_entry.id   1263b3633c45a132d2535e53a0e67f0c
#
_cell.length_a   1.000
_cell.length_b   1.000
_cell.length_c   1.000
_cell.angle_alpha   90.00
_cell.angle_beta   90.00
_cell.angle_gamma   90.00
#
_symmetry.space_group_name_H-M   'P 1'
#
loop_
_entity.id
_entity.type
_entity.pdbx_description
1 polymer ?
#
loop_
_entity_poly.entity_id
_entity_poly.type
_entity_poly.pdbx_seq_one_letter_code
_entity_poly.pdbx_strand_id
1 'polypeptide(L)'
;MANAFPSAVWLLFASAMIISAIGFIKYVWFISLGYGFSIAGLGFLMLYLFKDSLSCGTILLCLLFVAYGFRLGGYLLFREVKSAAYNAKMKTEIKDGKTMPFGVKCAIWVTCALLYMTQVIPVFYRLHNGAGTDTWAYIGAGVMAFGLIFESIADWQKSKAKKINPKRFCDTGLFKIVRCPNYLGEMIFWTGVLISGANVLTGAGQWIMALVGYIGIIYVMFSGARRL
;
A
#
# COMPACT_ATOMS: atom_id res chain seq x y z
N MET A 1 -22.93 17.59 11.49
CA MET A 1 -21.48 17.35 11.40
C MET A 1 -21.29 15.98 10.73
N ALA A 2 -20.56 15.90 9.63
CA ALA A 2 -20.26 14.60 9.02
C ALA A 2 -19.48 13.76 10.05
N ASN A 3 -19.95 12.52 10.29
CA ASN A 3 -19.32 11.63 11.25
C ASN A 3 -17.92 11.29 10.74
N ALA A 4 -16.89 11.76 11.43
CA ALA A 4 -15.50 11.49 11.07
C ALA A 4 -15.11 10.00 11.23
N PHE A 5 -15.88 9.24 12.01
CA PHE A 5 -15.62 7.82 12.27
C PHE A 5 -16.89 6.97 12.10
N PRO A 6 -17.40 6.81 10.86
CA PRO A 6 -18.52 5.91 10.63
C PRO A 6 -18.11 4.46 10.96
N SER A 7 -19.10 3.62 11.31
CA SER A 7 -18.86 2.21 11.67
C SER A 7 -18.07 1.44 10.61
N ALA A 8 -18.25 1.78 9.34
CA ALA A 8 -17.51 1.17 8.23
C ALA A 8 -15.99 1.40 8.29
N VAL A 9 -15.49 2.49 8.90
CA VAL A 9 -14.04 2.70 9.11
C VAL A 9 -13.46 1.62 10.02
N TRP A 10 -14.21 1.23 11.05
CA TRP A 10 -13.78 0.15 11.96
C TRP A 10 -13.77 -1.21 11.29
N LEU A 11 -14.66 -1.45 10.30
CA LEU A 11 -14.61 -2.66 9.48
C LEU A 11 -13.34 -2.69 8.59
N LEU A 12 -12.95 -1.54 8.01
CA LEU A 12 -11.67 -1.44 7.28
C LEU A 12 -10.49 -1.75 8.21
N PHE A 13 -10.46 -1.17 9.41
CA PHE A 13 -9.41 -1.44 10.37
C PHE A 13 -9.36 -2.90 10.79
N ALA A 14 -10.50 -3.50 11.16
CA ALA A 14 -10.58 -4.91 11.52
C ALA A 14 -10.11 -5.83 10.39
N SER A 15 -10.49 -5.53 9.15
CA SER A 15 -10.04 -6.29 7.98
C SER A 15 -8.53 -6.19 7.75
N ALA A 16 -7.96 -4.97 7.90
CA ALA A 16 -6.52 -4.78 7.83
C ALA A 16 -5.79 -5.55 8.95
N MET A 17 -6.34 -5.58 10.17
CA MET A 17 -5.84 -6.36 11.30
C MET A 17 -5.83 -7.87 10.97
N ILE A 18 -6.95 -8.40 10.49
CA ILE A 18 -7.09 -9.83 10.19
C ILE A 18 -6.09 -10.25 9.09
N ILE A 19 -6.04 -9.51 7.98
CA ILE A 19 -5.17 -9.87 6.85
C ILE A 19 -3.70 -9.74 7.22
N SER A 20 -3.31 -8.65 7.91
CA SER A 20 -1.92 -8.42 8.30
C SER A 20 -1.45 -9.31 9.45
N ALA A 21 -2.34 -10.05 10.14
CA ALA A 21 -1.98 -11.00 11.19
C ALA A 21 -1.03 -12.12 10.72
N ILE A 22 -0.90 -12.35 9.41
CA ILE A 22 0.12 -13.22 8.82
C ILE A 22 1.55 -12.85 9.27
N GLY A 23 1.76 -11.60 9.66
CA GLY A 23 3.03 -11.11 10.21
C GLY A 23 3.45 -11.75 11.55
N PHE A 24 2.53 -12.38 12.28
CA PHE A 24 2.89 -13.16 13.48
C PHE A 24 3.66 -14.43 13.15
N ILE A 25 3.50 -14.98 11.93
CA ILE A 25 4.27 -16.15 11.45
C ILE A 25 5.71 -15.70 11.17
N LYS A 26 5.87 -14.55 10.47
CA LYS A 26 7.19 -13.98 10.15
C LYS A 26 7.08 -12.46 10.22
N TYR A 27 7.82 -11.85 11.13
CA TYR A 27 7.76 -10.41 11.44
C TYR A 27 7.75 -9.50 10.20
N VAL A 28 8.59 -9.78 9.22
CA VAL A 28 8.67 -8.99 7.98
C VAL A 28 7.35 -8.99 7.20
N TRP A 29 6.53 -10.02 7.39
CA TRP A 29 5.24 -10.12 6.69
C TRP A 29 4.21 -9.10 7.16
N PHE A 30 4.38 -8.49 8.34
CA PHE A 30 3.55 -7.34 8.69
C PHE A 30 3.65 -6.24 7.63
N ILE A 31 4.87 -5.90 7.18
CA ILE A 31 5.16 -4.77 6.28
C ILE A 31 5.37 -5.18 4.81
N SER A 32 5.24 -6.45 4.47
CA SER A 32 5.39 -6.95 3.10
C SER A 32 4.11 -7.60 2.59
N LEU A 33 3.92 -8.90 2.84
CA LEU A 33 2.71 -9.62 2.39
C LEU A 33 1.44 -9.07 3.04
N GLY A 34 1.50 -8.77 4.34
CA GLY A 34 0.39 -8.17 5.08
C GLY A 34 -0.01 -6.82 4.50
N TYR A 35 0.95 -6.00 4.10
CA TYR A 35 0.69 -4.73 3.42
C TYR A 35 -0.05 -4.94 2.09
N GLY A 36 0.56 -5.64 1.14
CA GLY A 36 -0.02 -5.83 -0.19
C GLY A 36 -1.42 -6.44 -0.13
N PHE A 37 -1.57 -7.55 0.59
CA PHE A 37 -2.87 -8.23 0.68
C PHE A 37 -3.90 -7.44 1.49
N SER A 38 -3.50 -6.62 2.48
CA SER A 38 -4.44 -5.72 3.17
C SER A 38 -5.01 -4.68 2.21
N ILE A 39 -4.19 -4.05 1.38
CA ILE A 39 -4.69 -3.06 0.41
C ILE A 39 -5.65 -3.71 -0.61
N ALA A 40 -5.33 -4.91 -1.11
CA ALA A 40 -6.26 -5.65 -1.98
C ALA A 40 -7.57 -5.99 -1.27
N GLY A 41 -7.50 -6.51 -0.03
CA GLY A 41 -8.66 -6.85 0.77
C GLY A 41 -9.54 -5.65 1.10
N LEU A 42 -8.94 -4.49 1.40
CA LEU A 42 -9.66 -3.23 1.64
C LEU A 42 -10.36 -2.76 0.35
N GLY A 43 -9.73 -2.92 -0.82
CA GLY A 43 -10.36 -2.65 -2.11
C GLY A 43 -11.61 -3.51 -2.33
N PHE A 44 -11.53 -4.82 -2.09
CA PHE A 44 -12.69 -5.72 -2.17
C PHE A 44 -13.76 -5.39 -1.13
N LEU A 45 -13.36 -5.10 0.11
CA LEU A 45 -14.31 -4.75 1.16
C LEU A 45 -15.10 -3.49 0.80
N MET A 46 -14.44 -2.47 0.24
CA MET A 46 -15.13 -1.27 -0.21
C MET A 46 -16.10 -1.54 -1.35
N LEU A 47 -15.74 -2.38 -2.33
CA LEU A 47 -16.67 -2.80 -3.38
C LEU A 47 -17.89 -3.52 -2.81
N TYR A 48 -17.71 -4.34 -1.77
CA TYR A 48 -18.80 -5.06 -1.11
C TYR A 48 -19.70 -4.14 -0.28
N LEU A 49 -19.10 -3.28 0.57
CA LEU A 49 -19.83 -2.41 1.48
C LEU A 49 -20.67 -1.36 0.75
N PHE A 50 -20.21 -0.90 -0.40
CA PHE A 50 -20.86 0.17 -1.16
C PHE A 50 -21.47 -0.32 -2.49
N LYS A 51 -21.73 -1.63 -2.63
CA LYS A 51 -22.19 -2.28 -3.87
C LYS A 51 -23.38 -1.58 -4.53
N ASP A 52 -24.29 -1.01 -3.74
CA ASP A 52 -25.53 -0.38 -4.22
C ASP A 52 -25.34 1.10 -4.64
N SER A 53 -24.16 1.70 -4.35
CA SER A 53 -23.84 3.10 -4.67
C SER A 53 -22.56 3.25 -5.52
N LEU A 54 -22.08 2.16 -6.10
CA LEU A 54 -20.88 2.18 -6.93
C LEU A 54 -21.12 2.93 -8.24
N SER A 55 -20.09 3.63 -8.69
CA SER A 55 -20.02 4.29 -10.00
C SER A 55 -18.75 3.83 -10.75
N CYS A 56 -18.67 4.06 -12.05
CA CYS A 56 -17.50 3.63 -12.83
C CYS A 56 -16.17 4.10 -12.25
N GLY A 57 -16.09 5.36 -11.82
CA GLY A 57 -14.86 5.91 -11.22
C GLY A 57 -14.51 5.26 -9.88
N THR A 58 -15.51 5.05 -9.02
CA THR A 58 -15.27 4.40 -7.71
C THR A 58 -14.91 2.92 -7.84
N ILE A 59 -15.52 2.20 -8.78
CA ILE A 59 -15.13 0.83 -9.12
C ILE A 59 -13.68 0.80 -9.57
N LEU A 60 -13.30 1.70 -10.50
CA LEU A 60 -11.93 1.78 -11.01
C LEU A 60 -10.91 2.02 -9.90
N LEU A 61 -11.18 2.96 -8.97
CA LEU A 61 -10.32 3.22 -7.83
C LEU A 61 -10.14 1.99 -6.93
N CYS A 62 -11.22 1.29 -6.61
CA CYS A 62 -11.17 0.07 -5.81
C CYS A 62 -10.43 -1.06 -6.53
N LEU A 63 -10.65 -1.24 -7.84
CA LEU A 63 -9.93 -2.23 -8.65
C LEU A 63 -8.43 -1.92 -8.73
N LEU A 64 -8.04 -0.64 -8.73
CA LEU A 64 -6.63 -0.26 -8.67
C LEU A 64 -5.99 -0.63 -7.31
N PHE A 65 -6.71 -0.57 -6.18
CA PHE A 65 -6.22 -1.12 -4.92
C PHE A 65 -6.04 -2.63 -4.98
N VAL A 66 -7.00 -3.33 -5.58
CA VAL A 66 -6.92 -4.79 -5.75
C VAL A 66 -5.70 -5.16 -6.62
N ALA A 67 -5.55 -4.49 -7.77
CA ALA A 67 -4.43 -4.70 -8.68
C ALA A 67 -3.07 -4.39 -8.01
N TYR A 68 -2.97 -3.25 -7.30
CA TYR A 68 -1.79 -2.86 -6.55
C TYR A 68 -1.43 -3.90 -5.49
N GLY A 69 -2.39 -4.31 -4.68
CA GLY A 69 -2.14 -5.22 -3.57
C GLY A 69 -1.75 -6.64 -4.04
N PHE A 70 -2.40 -7.19 -5.05
CA PHE A 70 -2.02 -8.48 -5.63
C PHE A 70 -0.68 -8.41 -6.36
N ARG A 71 -0.41 -7.33 -7.10
CA ARG A 71 0.88 -7.14 -7.76
C ARG A 71 2.00 -7.09 -6.74
N LEU A 72 1.87 -6.27 -5.69
CA LEU A 72 2.91 -6.12 -4.66
C LEU A 72 3.02 -7.39 -3.81
N GLY A 73 1.93 -7.88 -3.24
CA GLY A 73 1.91 -9.09 -2.42
C GLY A 73 2.38 -10.33 -3.21
N GLY A 74 1.92 -10.48 -4.43
CA GLY A 74 2.32 -11.58 -5.33
C GLY A 74 3.82 -11.52 -5.69
N TYR A 75 4.34 -10.34 -6.03
CA TYR A 75 5.76 -10.14 -6.30
C TYR A 75 6.65 -10.48 -5.09
N LEU A 76 6.25 -10.02 -3.91
CA LEU A 76 6.99 -10.28 -2.68
C LEU A 76 6.94 -11.76 -2.29
N LEU A 77 5.78 -12.40 -2.42
CA LEU A 77 5.62 -13.84 -2.18
C LEU A 77 6.48 -14.66 -3.13
N PHE A 78 6.42 -14.35 -4.43
CA PHE A 78 7.24 -15.04 -5.45
C PHE A 78 8.73 -14.89 -5.16
N ARG A 79 9.19 -13.69 -4.79
CA ARG A 79 10.58 -13.41 -4.41
C ARG A 79 11.00 -14.23 -3.19
N GLU A 80 10.15 -14.33 -2.19
CA GLU A 80 10.43 -15.08 -0.98
C GLU A 80 10.51 -16.60 -1.23
N VAL A 81 9.61 -17.12 -2.05
CA VAL A 81 9.60 -18.57 -2.37
C VAL A 81 10.77 -18.97 -3.28
N LYS A 82 11.10 -18.15 -4.28
CA LYS A 82 12.07 -18.54 -5.32
C LYS A 82 13.50 -18.03 -5.14
N SER A 83 13.75 -17.03 -4.28
CA SER A 83 15.09 -16.44 -4.16
C SER A 83 15.85 -16.95 -2.94
N ALA A 84 16.67 -17.98 -3.11
CA ALA A 84 17.58 -18.49 -2.07
C ALA A 84 18.53 -17.39 -1.53
N ALA A 85 19.02 -16.51 -2.41
CA ALA A 85 19.86 -15.37 -2.04
C ALA A 85 19.13 -14.35 -1.17
N TYR A 86 17.84 -14.06 -1.48
CA TYR A 86 17.00 -13.21 -0.66
C TYR A 86 16.77 -13.83 0.72
N ASN A 87 16.43 -15.11 0.78
CA ASN A 87 16.21 -15.83 2.03
C ASN A 87 17.46 -15.91 2.90
N ALA A 88 18.64 -16.10 2.30
CA ALA A 88 19.92 -16.08 3.02
C ALA A 88 20.18 -14.69 3.63
N LYS A 89 19.99 -13.62 2.85
CA LYS A 89 20.15 -12.24 3.31
C LYS A 89 19.15 -11.89 4.43
N MET A 90 17.90 -12.33 4.31
CA MET A 90 16.87 -12.12 5.33
C MET A 90 17.19 -12.81 6.65
N LYS A 91 17.84 -13.98 6.62
CA LYS A 91 18.28 -14.69 7.83
C LYS A 91 19.43 -13.98 8.55
N THR A 92 20.30 -13.28 7.81
CA THR A 92 21.49 -12.62 8.39
C THR A 92 21.25 -11.16 8.78
N GLU A 93 20.52 -10.41 7.99
CA GLU A 93 20.33 -8.96 8.18
C GLU A 93 19.07 -8.58 8.96
N ILE A 94 18.03 -9.41 8.90
CA ILE A 94 16.80 -9.19 9.66
C ILE A 94 16.80 -10.18 10.82
N LYS A 95 17.02 -9.65 12.04
CA LYS A 95 16.76 -10.42 13.26
C LYS A 95 15.38 -11.05 13.11
N ASP A 96 15.31 -12.37 13.22
CA ASP A 96 14.19 -13.24 12.82
C ASP A 96 12.89 -12.99 13.63
N GLY A 97 12.76 -11.85 14.29
CA GLY A 97 11.62 -11.49 15.14
C GLY A 97 11.36 -12.45 16.30
N LYS A 98 12.09 -13.58 16.37
CA LYS A 98 11.95 -14.60 17.41
C LYS A 98 12.30 -14.05 18.79
N THR A 99 13.29 -13.17 18.85
CA THR A 99 13.73 -12.49 20.08
C THR A 99 12.89 -11.27 20.44
N MET A 100 11.93 -10.87 19.58
CA MET A 100 11.11 -9.68 19.81
C MET A 100 9.98 -9.99 20.79
N PRO A 101 9.80 -9.18 21.86
CA PRO A 101 8.70 -9.32 22.79
C PRO A 101 7.34 -9.31 22.09
N PHE A 102 6.40 -10.12 22.55
CA PHE A 102 5.07 -10.23 21.94
C PHE A 102 4.34 -8.89 21.90
N GLY A 103 4.42 -8.08 22.96
CA GLY A 103 3.82 -6.75 23.01
C GLY A 103 4.33 -5.80 21.91
N VAL A 104 5.64 -5.88 21.57
CA VAL A 104 6.22 -5.10 20.48
C VAL A 104 5.67 -5.56 19.13
N LYS A 105 5.49 -6.88 18.92
CA LYS A 105 4.86 -7.40 17.70
C LYS A 105 3.42 -6.91 17.56
N CYS A 106 2.66 -6.91 18.66
CA CYS A 106 1.29 -6.37 18.66
C CYS A 106 1.26 -4.88 18.35
N ALA A 107 2.17 -4.09 18.91
CA ALA A 107 2.26 -2.65 18.63
C ALA A 107 2.54 -2.38 17.14
N ILE A 108 3.49 -3.11 16.55
CA ILE A 108 3.80 -3.02 15.11
C ILE A 108 2.60 -3.43 14.28
N TRP A 109 1.94 -4.53 14.60
CA TRP A 109 0.76 -5.03 13.92
C TRP A 109 -0.37 -3.98 13.87
N VAL A 110 -0.73 -3.42 15.03
CA VAL A 110 -1.75 -2.36 15.14
C VAL A 110 -1.35 -1.12 14.33
N THR A 111 -0.10 -0.67 14.45
CA THR A 111 0.42 0.49 13.71
C THR A 111 0.36 0.26 12.19
N CYS A 112 0.74 -0.93 11.72
CA CYS A 112 0.65 -1.30 10.31
C CYS A 112 -0.80 -1.29 9.83
N ALA A 113 -1.72 -1.91 10.57
CA ALA A 113 -3.14 -1.96 10.21
C ALA A 113 -3.78 -0.56 10.17
N LEU A 114 -3.42 0.32 11.13
CA LEU A 114 -3.83 1.74 11.12
C LEU A 114 -3.30 2.47 9.88
N LEU A 115 -2.04 2.25 9.51
CA LEU A 115 -1.47 2.84 8.31
C LEU A 115 -2.22 2.37 7.06
N TYR A 116 -2.48 1.08 6.90
CA TYR A 116 -3.17 0.52 5.72
C TYR A 116 -4.60 1.05 5.59
N MET A 117 -5.32 1.11 6.72
CA MET A 117 -6.66 1.72 6.75
C MET A 117 -6.60 3.20 6.36
N THR A 118 -5.70 3.98 6.94
CA THR A 118 -5.64 5.43 6.69
C THR A 118 -5.20 5.76 5.27
N GLN A 119 -4.41 4.91 4.61
CA GLN A 119 -4.02 5.08 3.22
C GLN A 119 -5.21 5.04 2.24
N VAL A 120 -6.21 4.20 2.49
CA VAL A 120 -7.38 4.07 1.60
C VAL A 120 -8.51 5.06 1.93
N ILE A 121 -8.38 5.83 2.99
CA ILE A 121 -9.39 6.78 3.49
C ILE A 121 -9.91 7.77 2.43
N PRO A 122 -9.09 8.35 1.53
CA PRO A 122 -9.62 9.27 0.52
C PRO A 122 -10.67 8.62 -0.39
N VAL A 123 -10.44 7.38 -0.83
CA VAL A 123 -11.42 6.64 -1.66
C VAL A 123 -12.60 6.16 -0.81
N PHE A 124 -12.36 5.74 0.42
CA PHE A 124 -13.43 5.37 1.33
C PHE A 124 -14.42 6.52 1.54
N TYR A 125 -13.96 7.74 1.82
CA TYR A 125 -14.86 8.88 2.00
C TYR A 125 -15.51 9.33 0.68
N ARG A 126 -14.89 9.12 -0.46
CA ARG A 126 -15.57 9.29 -1.75
C ARG A 126 -16.81 8.42 -1.85
N LEU A 127 -16.70 7.15 -1.47
CA LEU A 127 -17.82 6.21 -1.43
C LEU A 127 -18.83 6.58 -0.34
N HIS A 128 -18.35 6.81 0.87
CA HIS A 128 -19.20 7.09 2.04
C HIS A 128 -20.01 8.40 1.91
N ASN A 129 -19.41 9.43 1.34
CA ASN A 129 -20.06 10.73 1.11
C ASN A 129 -20.90 10.74 -0.19
N GLY A 130 -20.99 9.62 -0.91
CA GLY A 130 -21.84 9.48 -2.09
C GLY A 130 -21.39 10.31 -3.29
N ALA A 131 -20.11 10.66 -3.39
CA ALA A 131 -19.61 11.57 -4.43
C ALA A 131 -19.54 10.96 -5.84
N GLY A 132 -19.56 9.64 -5.95
CA GLY A 132 -19.59 8.95 -7.25
C GLY A 132 -18.38 9.25 -8.14
N THR A 133 -18.64 9.32 -9.45
CA THR A 133 -17.64 9.58 -10.48
C THR A 133 -17.60 11.06 -10.84
N ASP A 134 -16.42 11.65 -10.79
CA ASP A 134 -16.14 13.02 -11.23
C ASP A 134 -14.71 13.12 -11.82
N THR A 135 -14.31 14.33 -12.21
CA THR A 135 -12.97 14.61 -12.78
C THR A 135 -11.85 14.22 -11.81
N TRP A 136 -12.02 14.42 -10.49
CA TRP A 136 -11.03 14.10 -9.49
C TRP A 136 -10.83 12.58 -9.34
N ALA A 137 -11.93 11.80 -9.43
CA ALA A 137 -11.86 10.35 -9.46
C ALA A 137 -11.03 9.84 -10.63
N TYR A 138 -11.25 10.37 -11.84
CA TYR A 138 -10.50 9.96 -13.03
C TYR A 138 -9.05 10.43 -13.03
N ILE A 139 -8.77 11.67 -12.61
CA ILE A 139 -7.39 12.15 -12.47
C ILE A 139 -6.64 11.28 -11.44
N GLY A 140 -7.25 11.05 -10.26
CA GLY A 140 -6.68 10.20 -9.23
C GLY A 140 -6.42 8.79 -9.75
N ALA A 141 -7.38 8.16 -10.42
CA ALA A 141 -7.22 6.85 -11.03
C ALA A 141 -6.10 6.81 -12.08
N GLY A 142 -5.99 7.83 -12.91
CA GLY A 142 -4.91 7.96 -13.91
C GLY A 142 -3.53 8.03 -13.24
N VAL A 143 -3.40 8.83 -12.18
CA VAL A 143 -2.15 8.94 -11.40
C VAL A 143 -1.83 7.63 -10.67
N MET A 144 -2.84 6.96 -10.08
CA MET A 144 -2.67 5.62 -9.48
C MET A 144 -2.19 4.60 -10.51
N ALA A 145 -2.84 4.52 -11.67
CA ALA A 145 -2.47 3.60 -12.74
C ALA A 145 -1.03 3.86 -13.24
N PHE A 146 -0.67 5.12 -13.43
CA PHE A 146 0.70 5.50 -13.81
C PHE A 146 1.71 5.07 -12.74
N GLY A 147 1.46 5.34 -11.46
CA GLY A 147 2.32 4.91 -10.35
C GLY A 147 2.50 3.39 -10.31
N LEU A 148 1.41 2.62 -10.47
CA LEU A 148 1.41 1.17 -10.49
C LEU A 148 2.24 0.60 -11.65
N ILE A 149 2.10 1.15 -12.85
CA ILE A 149 2.87 0.76 -14.04
C ILE A 149 4.34 1.10 -13.84
N PHE A 150 4.64 2.31 -13.39
CA PHE A 150 6.01 2.80 -13.17
C PHE A 150 6.75 1.93 -12.15
N GLU A 151 6.12 1.61 -11.03
CA GLU A 151 6.66 0.72 -10.00
C GLU A 151 6.87 -0.71 -10.54
N SER A 152 5.92 -1.22 -11.34
CA SER A 152 6.00 -2.56 -11.93
C SER A 152 7.19 -2.68 -12.89
N ILE A 153 7.42 -1.67 -13.73
CA ILE A 153 8.58 -1.59 -14.63
C ILE A 153 9.88 -1.54 -13.82
N ALA A 154 9.93 -0.73 -12.76
CA ALA A 154 11.10 -0.62 -11.91
C ALA A 154 11.45 -1.95 -11.24
N ASP A 155 10.46 -2.64 -10.65
CA ASP A 155 10.68 -3.94 -10.03
C ASP A 155 11.10 -5.02 -11.03
N TRP A 156 10.56 -5.01 -12.26
CA TRP A 156 10.98 -5.89 -13.33
C TRP A 156 12.45 -5.63 -13.72
N GLN A 157 12.84 -4.35 -13.92
CA GLN A 157 14.22 -3.97 -14.24
C GLN A 157 15.18 -4.40 -13.13
N LYS A 158 14.83 -4.14 -11.87
CA LYS A 158 15.62 -4.57 -10.71
C LYS A 158 15.76 -6.08 -10.64
N SER A 159 14.68 -6.82 -10.88
CA SER A 159 14.71 -8.28 -10.87
C SER A 159 15.58 -8.85 -11.98
N LYS A 160 15.52 -8.26 -13.18
CA LYS A 160 16.40 -8.64 -14.32
C LYS A 160 17.87 -8.38 -14.01
N ALA A 161 18.21 -7.21 -13.49
CA ALA A 161 19.59 -6.86 -13.12
C ALA A 161 20.13 -7.79 -12.03
N LYS A 162 19.32 -8.14 -11.02
CA LYS A 162 19.71 -9.05 -9.93
C LYS A 162 19.87 -10.51 -10.36
N LYS A 163 19.23 -10.95 -11.45
CA LYS A 163 19.46 -12.27 -12.04
C LYS A 163 20.84 -12.35 -12.68
N ILE A 164 21.34 -11.25 -13.29
CA ILE A 164 22.66 -11.19 -13.93
C ILE A 164 23.76 -11.08 -12.88
N ASN A 165 23.62 -10.14 -11.94
CA ASN A 165 24.59 -9.95 -10.86
C ASN A 165 23.88 -9.64 -9.54
N PRO A 166 23.68 -10.62 -8.63
CA PRO A 166 22.97 -10.44 -7.37
C PRO A 166 23.58 -9.40 -6.42
N LYS A 167 24.91 -9.18 -6.51
CA LYS A 167 25.65 -8.26 -5.62
C LYS A 167 25.66 -6.82 -6.12
N ARG A 168 25.50 -6.59 -7.43
CA ARG A 168 25.52 -5.25 -8.03
C ARG A 168 24.17 -4.55 -7.86
N PHE A 169 24.17 -3.24 -7.57
CA PHE A 169 22.95 -2.43 -7.62
C PHE A 169 22.47 -2.26 -9.07
N CYS A 170 21.18 -2.01 -9.26
CA CYS A 170 20.62 -1.73 -10.58
C CYS A 170 20.90 -0.28 -10.95
N ASP A 171 21.57 -0.06 -12.09
CA ASP A 171 21.99 1.23 -12.62
C ASP A 171 21.49 1.48 -14.05
N THR A 172 20.50 0.70 -14.50
CA THR A 172 19.95 0.73 -15.87
C THR A 172 18.48 1.14 -15.89
N GLY A 173 18.00 1.62 -17.04
CA GLY A 173 16.60 2.00 -17.23
C GLY A 173 16.19 3.14 -16.28
N LEU A 174 15.08 2.98 -15.56
CA LEU A 174 14.58 3.97 -14.61
C LEU A 174 15.55 4.28 -13.47
N PHE A 175 16.42 3.32 -13.11
CA PHE A 175 17.44 3.50 -12.07
C PHE A 175 18.59 4.42 -12.49
N LYS A 176 18.69 4.83 -13.77
CA LYS A 176 19.58 5.92 -14.20
C LYS A 176 19.03 7.30 -13.86
N ILE A 177 17.71 7.44 -13.79
CA ILE A 177 17.02 8.72 -13.61
C ILE A 177 16.80 8.98 -12.12
N VAL A 178 16.34 7.95 -11.38
CA VAL A 178 16.01 8.02 -9.96
C VAL A 178 16.60 6.82 -9.23
N ARG A 179 17.19 7.05 -8.05
CA ARG A 179 17.83 5.99 -7.24
C ARG A 179 16.89 4.84 -6.87
N CYS A 180 15.63 5.14 -6.55
CA CYS A 180 14.62 4.17 -6.11
C CYS A 180 13.31 4.38 -6.88
N PRO A 181 13.24 4.04 -8.19
CA PRO A 181 12.06 4.30 -9.00
C PRO A 181 10.84 3.50 -8.54
N ASN A 182 11.01 2.32 -7.96
CA ASN A 182 9.92 1.56 -7.37
C ASN A 182 9.26 2.31 -6.20
N TYR A 183 10.03 2.95 -5.32
CA TYR A 183 9.46 3.78 -4.23
C TYR A 183 8.80 5.05 -4.77
N LEU A 184 9.37 5.65 -5.83
CA LEU A 184 8.72 6.78 -6.49
C LEU A 184 7.37 6.39 -7.10
N GLY A 185 7.29 5.23 -7.77
CA GLY A 185 6.03 4.70 -8.31
C GLY A 185 4.97 4.52 -7.24
N GLU A 186 5.37 3.98 -6.08
CA GLU A 186 4.49 3.83 -4.93
C GLU A 186 4.01 5.20 -4.38
N MET A 187 4.91 6.16 -4.23
CA MET A 187 4.52 7.52 -3.82
C MET A 187 3.54 8.17 -4.81
N ILE A 188 3.75 7.99 -6.12
CA ILE A 188 2.83 8.48 -7.16
C ILE A 188 1.46 7.80 -7.03
N PHE A 189 1.42 6.48 -6.80
CA PHE A 189 0.17 5.75 -6.59
C PHE A 189 -0.63 6.35 -5.44
N TRP A 190 -0.02 6.54 -4.27
CA TRP A 190 -0.68 7.10 -3.10
C TRP A 190 -1.03 8.59 -3.24
N THR A 191 -0.28 9.33 -4.04
CA THR A 191 -0.66 10.70 -4.43
C THR A 191 -1.95 10.69 -5.26
N GLY A 192 -2.10 9.74 -6.19
CA GLY A 192 -3.34 9.53 -6.94
C GLY A 192 -4.53 9.21 -6.04
N VAL A 193 -4.33 8.39 -5.01
CA VAL A 193 -5.36 8.10 -3.99
C VAL A 193 -5.79 9.38 -3.28
N LEU A 194 -4.86 10.20 -2.81
CA LEU A 194 -5.19 11.47 -2.14
C LEU A 194 -5.94 12.43 -3.07
N ILE A 195 -5.47 12.58 -4.32
CA ILE A 195 -6.13 13.41 -5.34
C ILE A 195 -7.57 12.95 -5.54
N SER A 196 -7.81 11.62 -5.67
CA SER A 196 -9.14 11.08 -5.91
C SER A 196 -10.17 11.42 -4.82
N GLY A 197 -9.72 11.68 -3.59
CA GLY A 197 -10.58 12.03 -2.45
C GLY A 197 -10.61 13.51 -2.10
N ALA A 198 -9.67 14.32 -2.61
CA ALA A 198 -9.43 15.68 -2.11
C ALA A 198 -10.67 16.60 -2.14
N ASN A 199 -11.52 16.49 -3.15
CA ASN A 199 -12.72 17.33 -3.30
C ASN A 199 -13.93 16.83 -2.50
N VAL A 200 -13.86 15.66 -1.87
CA VAL A 200 -15.00 15.02 -1.17
C VAL A 200 -14.76 14.85 0.32
N LEU A 201 -13.55 15.09 0.79
CA LEU A 201 -13.23 15.09 2.21
C LEU A 201 -13.89 16.29 2.90
N THR A 202 -14.73 16.01 3.90
CA THR A 202 -15.47 17.03 4.64
C THR A 202 -15.00 17.11 6.08
N GLY A 203 -14.58 18.31 6.50
CA GLY A 203 -14.14 18.55 7.87
C GLY A 203 -12.75 18.02 8.22
N ALA A 204 -12.22 18.53 9.33
CA ALA A 204 -10.83 18.28 9.74
C ALA A 204 -10.53 16.79 10.01
N GLY A 205 -11.48 16.04 10.58
CA GLY A 205 -11.26 14.63 10.94
C GLY A 205 -10.96 13.74 9.73
N GLN A 206 -11.70 13.91 8.62
CA GLN A 206 -11.49 13.15 7.40
C GLN A 206 -10.14 13.51 6.75
N TRP A 207 -9.80 14.80 6.72
CA TRP A 207 -8.51 15.28 6.21
C TRP A 207 -7.33 14.79 7.05
N ILE A 208 -7.44 14.83 8.39
CA ILE A 208 -6.37 14.34 9.28
C ILE A 208 -6.11 12.86 9.00
N MET A 209 -7.14 12.02 8.92
CA MET A 209 -6.97 10.60 8.62
C MET A 209 -6.32 10.37 7.25
N ALA A 210 -6.78 11.06 6.21
CA ALA A 210 -6.23 10.96 4.86
C ALA A 210 -4.74 11.38 4.82
N LEU A 211 -4.40 12.49 5.48
CA LEU A 211 -3.03 12.99 5.54
C LEU A 211 -2.12 12.12 6.39
N VAL A 212 -2.61 11.54 7.50
CA VAL A 212 -1.84 10.57 8.29
C VAL A 212 -1.43 9.37 7.43
N GLY A 213 -2.35 8.80 6.65
CA GLY A 213 -2.05 7.70 5.73
C GLY A 213 -1.06 8.09 4.65
N TYR A 214 -1.28 9.24 4.00
CA TYR A 214 -0.41 9.73 2.93
C TYR A 214 1.00 10.08 3.42
N ILE A 215 1.12 10.89 4.46
CA ILE A 215 2.43 11.29 5.03
C ILE A 215 3.15 10.07 5.59
N GLY A 216 2.42 9.14 6.23
CA GLY A 216 2.97 7.91 6.78
C GLY A 216 3.66 7.07 5.70
N ILE A 217 3.01 6.83 4.56
CA ILE A 217 3.62 6.03 3.48
C ILE A 217 4.78 6.78 2.80
N ILE A 218 4.65 8.09 2.56
CA ILE A 218 5.74 8.91 2.02
C ILE A 218 6.99 8.81 2.94
N TYR A 219 6.79 8.92 4.26
CA TYR A 219 7.87 8.78 5.23
C TYR A 219 8.53 7.39 5.18
N VAL A 220 7.73 6.32 5.09
CA VAL A 220 8.23 4.94 4.96
C VAL A 220 9.07 4.78 3.71
N MET A 221 8.62 5.31 2.56
CA MET A 221 9.34 5.23 1.29
C MET A 221 10.66 6.00 1.33
N PHE A 222 10.66 7.22 1.85
CA PHE A 222 11.91 7.99 2.03
C PHE A 222 12.87 7.32 3.01
N SER A 223 12.37 6.80 4.13
CA SER A 223 13.20 6.09 5.10
C SER A 223 13.78 4.81 4.52
N GLY A 224 13.02 4.09 3.69
CA GLY A 224 13.50 2.94 2.94
C GLY A 224 14.60 3.29 1.93
N ALA A 225 14.42 4.40 1.18
CA ALA A 225 15.39 4.86 0.19
C ALA A 225 16.74 5.30 0.81
N ARG A 226 16.73 5.83 2.03
CA ARG A 226 17.96 6.23 2.75
C ARG A 226 18.83 5.04 3.18
N ARG A 227 18.23 3.86 3.37
CA ARG A 227 18.93 2.65 3.82
C ARG A 227 19.56 1.82 2.69
N LEU A 228 19.26 2.17 1.44
CA LEU A 228 19.79 1.54 0.22
C LEU A 228 20.96 2.33 -0.36
#